data_19bf22a93eb2cabd0f1e7b3ee79c4bf6
#
_entry.id   19bf22a93eb2cabd0f1e7b3ee79c4bf6
#
_cell.length_a   1.000
_cell.length_b   1.000
_cell.length_c   1.000
_cell.angle_alpha   90.00
_cell.angle_beta   90.00
_cell.angle_gamma   90.00
#
_symmetry.space_group_name_H-M   'P 1'
#
loop_
_entity.id
_entity.type
_entity.pdbx_description
1 polymer ?
#
loop_
_entity_poly.entity_id
_entity_poly.type
_entity_poly.pdbx_seq_one_letter_code
_entity_poly.pdbx_strand_id
1 'polypeptide(L)'
;MLLVPNISSPDTPLEDQEIYRWGKKPKFNFPPLSHLEFGKKLDLINIEKGAQTAGFRGYYLKNEAAQLHFALLFYAWQKIISKGFTPLLVPTILREFALLGSGHFPFGREDIYQIANPGKLESGKTISEPFFLAGTAEPSLLA
;
A
#
# COMPACT_ATOMS: atom_id res chain seq x y z
N MET A 1 -15.71 7.77 20.70
CA MET A 1 -14.41 8.47 20.63
C MET A 1 -13.67 8.25 19.32
N LEU A 2 -13.63 7.04 18.75
CA LEU A 2 -12.91 6.76 17.49
C LEU A 2 -13.38 7.57 16.25
N LEU A 3 -14.56 8.15 16.31
CA LEU A 3 -15.13 8.99 15.22
C LEU A 3 -14.83 10.48 15.35
N VAL A 4 -14.14 10.90 16.41
CA VAL A 4 -13.78 12.29 16.62
C VAL A 4 -12.47 12.58 15.90
N PRO A 5 -12.44 13.50 14.91
CA PRO A 5 -11.20 13.89 14.25
C PRO A 5 -10.19 14.45 15.24
N ASN A 6 -8.92 14.24 14.97
CA ASN A 6 -7.86 14.89 15.73
C ASN A 6 -7.86 16.40 15.47
N ILE A 7 -7.36 17.18 16.44
CA ILE A 7 -7.24 18.63 16.30
C ILE A 7 -6.14 18.93 15.28
N SER A 8 -6.47 19.75 14.28
CA SER A 8 -5.49 20.23 13.30
C SER A 8 -4.46 21.15 13.95
N SER A 9 -3.23 21.17 13.41
CA SER A 9 -2.24 22.17 13.81
C SER A 9 -2.78 23.58 13.58
N PRO A 10 -2.51 24.56 14.47
CA PRO A 10 -2.92 25.95 14.28
C PRO A 10 -2.42 26.55 12.95
N ASP A 11 -1.31 26.05 12.44
CA ASP A 11 -0.70 26.51 11.18
C ASP A 11 -1.28 25.85 9.93
N THR A 12 -2.24 24.91 10.10
CA THR A 12 -2.87 24.24 8.98
C THR A 12 -3.84 25.17 8.27
N PRO A 13 -3.64 25.49 6.98
CA PRO A 13 -4.56 26.34 6.23
C PRO A 13 -5.90 25.62 6.02
N LEU A 14 -6.98 26.39 5.88
CA LEU A 14 -8.33 25.86 5.64
C LEU A 14 -8.51 25.31 4.23
N GLU A 15 -7.67 25.74 3.29
CA GLU A 15 -7.68 25.30 1.89
C GLU A 15 -6.29 24.82 1.47
N ASP A 16 -6.21 24.09 0.39
CA ASP A 16 -4.95 23.62 -0.18
C ASP A 16 -4.05 24.80 -0.52
N GLN A 17 -2.87 24.86 0.07
CA GLN A 17 -1.88 25.90 -0.14
C GLN A 17 -0.55 25.31 -0.56
N GLU A 18 0.06 25.87 -1.61
CA GLU A 18 1.43 25.54 -1.97
C GLU A 18 2.41 26.16 -0.97
N ILE A 19 3.06 25.34 -0.15
CA ILE A 19 4.00 25.78 0.88
C ILE A 19 5.40 26.03 0.29
N TYR A 20 5.80 25.20 -0.66
CA TYR A 20 7.14 25.26 -1.23
C TYR A 20 7.19 24.61 -2.61
N ARG A 21 7.94 25.21 -3.51
CA ARG A 21 8.23 24.64 -4.83
C ARG A 21 9.74 24.55 -5.05
N TRP A 22 10.22 23.35 -5.39
CA TRP A 22 11.61 23.11 -5.69
C TRP A 22 11.80 22.64 -7.13
N GLY A 23 12.87 23.15 -7.77
CA GLY A 23 13.24 22.77 -9.13
C GLY A 23 12.43 23.46 -10.22
N LYS A 24 12.78 23.18 -11.45
CA LYS A 24 12.08 23.66 -12.65
C LYS A 24 11.58 22.47 -13.46
N LYS A 25 10.33 22.54 -13.90
CA LYS A 25 9.77 21.53 -14.81
C LYS A 25 10.59 21.49 -16.10
N PRO A 26 11.17 20.33 -16.47
CA PRO A 26 11.93 20.22 -17.73
C PRO A 26 11.03 20.47 -18.93
N LYS A 27 11.58 21.15 -19.94
CA LYS A 27 10.93 21.30 -21.25
C LYS A 27 11.51 20.27 -22.18
N PHE A 28 10.70 19.34 -22.65
CA PHE A 28 11.09 18.36 -23.66
C PHE A 28 10.79 18.89 -25.04
N ASN A 29 11.65 18.56 -26.01
CA ASN A 29 11.44 18.84 -27.44
C ASN A 29 10.66 17.71 -28.15
N PHE A 30 10.13 16.75 -27.37
CA PHE A 30 9.31 15.64 -27.83
C PHE A 30 8.14 15.43 -26.85
N PRO A 31 7.03 14.81 -27.27
CA PRO A 31 5.94 14.44 -26.37
C PRO A 31 6.39 13.28 -25.47
N PRO A 32 6.50 13.48 -24.14
CA PRO A 32 6.86 12.41 -23.22
C PRO A 32 5.72 11.39 -23.12
N LEU A 33 6.06 10.11 -23.15
CA LEU A 33 5.12 9.03 -22.90
C LEU A 33 4.78 8.95 -21.42
N SER A 34 3.55 8.53 -21.11
CA SER A 34 3.19 8.15 -19.75
C SER A 34 3.95 6.89 -19.32
N HIS A 35 4.06 6.64 -18.01
CA HIS A 35 4.71 5.43 -17.50
C HIS A 35 4.03 4.13 -17.99
N LEU A 36 2.72 4.14 -18.21
CA LEU A 36 1.99 2.98 -18.73
C LEU A 36 2.30 2.74 -20.23
N GLU A 37 2.29 3.79 -21.06
CA GLU A 37 2.65 3.69 -22.47
C GLU A 37 4.10 3.26 -22.64
N PHE A 38 5.00 3.83 -21.85
CA PHE A 38 6.41 3.48 -21.87
C PHE A 38 6.63 2.02 -21.41
N GLY A 39 6.00 1.61 -20.30
CA GLY A 39 6.06 0.25 -19.79
C GLY A 39 5.49 -0.78 -20.77
N LYS A 40 4.38 -0.45 -21.44
CA LYS A 40 3.78 -1.31 -22.48
C LYS A 40 4.70 -1.43 -23.70
N LYS A 41 5.28 -0.31 -24.16
CA LYS A 41 6.20 -0.27 -25.31
C LYS A 41 7.45 -1.12 -25.10
N LEU A 42 7.96 -1.17 -23.88
CA LEU A 42 9.15 -1.96 -23.49
C LEU A 42 8.80 -3.36 -22.96
N ASP A 43 7.54 -3.78 -23.03
CA ASP A 43 7.05 -5.05 -22.47
C ASP A 43 7.34 -5.24 -20.96
N LEU A 44 7.30 -4.17 -20.20
CA LEU A 44 7.58 -4.14 -18.77
C LEU A 44 6.33 -4.27 -17.88
N ILE A 45 5.14 -3.93 -18.43
CA ILE A 45 3.87 -3.91 -17.70
C ILE A 45 2.79 -4.56 -18.54
N ASN A 46 1.96 -5.42 -17.92
CA ASN A 46 0.76 -5.96 -18.53
C ASN A 46 -0.46 -5.69 -17.65
N ILE A 47 -1.22 -4.66 -18.00
CA ILE A 47 -2.43 -4.24 -17.29
C ILE A 47 -3.61 -5.14 -17.65
N GLU A 48 -3.75 -5.54 -18.91
CA GLU A 48 -4.89 -6.31 -19.40
C GLU A 48 -4.99 -7.67 -18.68
N LYS A 49 -3.90 -8.44 -18.66
CA LYS A 49 -3.83 -9.70 -17.91
C LYS A 49 -3.94 -9.50 -16.41
N GLY A 50 -3.36 -8.41 -15.87
CA GLY A 50 -3.49 -8.07 -14.47
C GLY A 50 -4.94 -7.84 -14.06
N ALA A 51 -5.68 -7.05 -14.85
CA ALA A 51 -7.09 -6.79 -14.62
C ALA A 51 -7.96 -8.05 -14.77
N GLN A 52 -7.64 -8.93 -15.72
CA GLN A 52 -8.34 -10.22 -15.87
C GLN A 52 -8.14 -11.12 -14.63
N THR A 53 -6.96 -11.09 -14.02
CA THR A 53 -6.60 -11.96 -12.89
C THR A 53 -7.09 -11.40 -11.56
N ALA A 54 -6.91 -10.10 -11.31
CA ALA A 54 -7.10 -9.48 -10.00
C ALA A 54 -8.21 -8.41 -9.97
N GLY A 55 -8.88 -8.15 -11.09
CA GLY A 55 -9.89 -7.11 -11.19
C GLY A 55 -9.30 -5.72 -11.39
N PHE A 56 -10.06 -4.70 -10.99
CA PHE A 56 -9.71 -3.30 -11.19
C PHE A 56 -8.32 -2.95 -10.64
N ARG A 57 -7.50 -2.30 -11.46
CA ARG A 57 -6.11 -1.93 -11.18
C ARG A 57 -5.11 -3.08 -11.00
N GLY A 58 -5.51 -4.32 -11.30
CA GLY A 58 -4.56 -5.44 -11.35
C GLY A 58 -3.52 -5.22 -12.46
N TYR A 59 -2.27 -5.58 -12.19
CA TYR A 59 -1.17 -5.47 -13.17
C TYR A 59 -0.12 -6.55 -12.95
N TYR A 60 0.62 -6.85 -14.00
CA TYR A 60 1.86 -7.61 -13.91
C TYR A 60 3.04 -6.70 -14.24
N LEU A 61 4.07 -6.73 -13.40
CA LEU A 61 5.40 -6.27 -13.78
C LEU A 61 6.15 -7.42 -14.43
N LYS A 62 6.87 -7.11 -15.49
CA LYS A 62 7.60 -8.10 -16.30
C LYS A 62 9.07 -7.68 -16.45
N ASN A 63 9.91 -8.66 -16.77
CA ASN A 63 11.30 -8.43 -17.15
C ASN A 63 12.03 -7.50 -16.16
N GLU A 64 12.67 -6.47 -16.66
CA GLU A 64 13.47 -5.52 -15.89
C GLU A 64 12.62 -4.73 -14.89
N ALA A 65 11.33 -4.48 -15.16
CA ALA A 65 10.46 -3.80 -14.19
C ALA A 65 10.23 -4.66 -12.93
N ALA A 66 10.09 -5.98 -13.07
CA ALA A 66 9.99 -6.87 -11.92
C ALA A 66 11.31 -6.91 -11.13
N GLN A 67 12.45 -6.95 -11.82
CA GLN A 67 13.78 -6.90 -11.19
C GLN A 67 14.00 -5.58 -10.46
N LEU A 68 13.66 -4.46 -11.09
CA LEU A 68 13.78 -3.12 -10.50
C LEU A 68 12.89 -2.96 -9.27
N HIS A 69 11.68 -3.53 -9.27
CA HIS A 69 10.80 -3.52 -8.11
C HIS A 69 11.49 -4.13 -6.88
N PHE A 70 12.03 -5.35 -7.01
CA PHE A 70 12.75 -5.99 -5.91
C PHE A 70 14.05 -5.28 -5.53
N ALA A 71 14.77 -4.76 -6.51
CA ALA A 71 15.99 -4.00 -6.24
C ALA A 71 15.70 -2.74 -5.41
N LEU A 72 14.62 -2.02 -5.70
CA LEU A 72 14.20 -0.83 -4.95
C LEU A 72 13.75 -1.18 -3.53
N LEU A 73 12.97 -2.25 -3.36
CA LEU A 73 12.56 -2.72 -2.04
C LEU A 73 13.78 -3.10 -1.20
N PHE A 74 14.72 -3.84 -1.79
CA PHE A 74 15.93 -4.26 -1.09
C PHE A 74 16.85 -3.09 -0.75
N TYR A 75 17.00 -2.13 -1.66
CA TYR A 75 17.73 -0.89 -1.40
C TYR A 75 17.13 -0.10 -0.23
N ALA A 76 15.82 0.11 -0.23
CA ALA A 76 15.13 0.80 0.85
C ALA A 76 15.30 0.06 2.19
N TRP A 77 15.15 -1.26 2.19
CA TRP A 77 15.33 -2.11 3.37
C TRP A 77 16.74 -1.98 3.95
N GLN A 78 17.78 -2.15 3.13
CA GLN A 78 19.16 -1.96 3.58
C GLN A 78 19.43 -0.56 4.11
N LYS A 79 18.86 0.47 3.46
CA LYS A 79 18.98 1.87 3.89
C LYS A 79 18.38 2.10 5.27
N ILE A 80 17.22 1.52 5.56
CA ILE A 80 16.56 1.64 6.86
C ILE A 80 17.35 0.89 7.94
N ILE A 81 17.81 -0.34 7.66
CA ILE A 81 18.66 -1.11 8.58
C ILE A 81 19.94 -0.33 8.91
N SER A 82 20.59 0.29 7.93
CA SER A 82 21.82 1.08 8.18
C SER A 82 21.60 2.30 9.08
N LYS A 83 20.34 2.70 9.28
CA LYS A 83 19.94 3.76 10.21
C LYS A 83 19.54 3.24 11.60
N GLY A 84 19.72 1.95 11.87
CA GLY A 84 19.45 1.34 13.17
C GLY A 84 18.02 0.83 13.36
N PHE A 85 17.18 0.83 12.33
CA PHE A 85 15.85 0.24 12.41
C PHE A 85 15.91 -1.29 12.36
N THR A 86 15.06 -1.94 13.15
CA THR A 86 14.92 -3.39 13.14
C THR A 86 14.06 -3.83 11.95
N PRO A 87 14.55 -4.73 11.08
CA PRO A 87 13.74 -5.25 9.97
C PRO A 87 12.70 -6.23 10.50
N LEU A 88 11.46 -6.10 10.04
CA LEU A 88 10.35 -6.98 10.39
C LEU A 88 9.65 -7.47 9.13
N LEU A 89 9.28 -8.75 9.11
CA LEU A 89 8.30 -9.30 8.18
C LEU A 89 7.00 -9.48 8.96
N VAL A 90 5.96 -8.81 8.52
CA VAL A 90 4.70 -8.72 9.24
C VAL A 90 3.62 -9.61 8.62
N PRO A 91 2.62 -10.07 9.40
CA PRO A 91 1.47 -10.79 8.87
C PRO A 91 0.68 -9.94 7.85
N THR A 92 0.20 -10.61 6.79
CA THR A 92 -0.67 -10.00 5.77
C THR A 92 -2.15 -10.23 6.04
N ILE A 93 -2.48 -11.14 6.97
CA ILE A 93 -3.84 -11.40 7.44
C ILE A 93 -3.94 -10.89 8.87
N LEU A 94 -4.92 -10.03 9.11
CA LEU A 94 -5.08 -9.28 10.34
C LEU A 94 -6.40 -9.59 11.03
N ARG A 95 -6.38 -9.50 12.35
CA ARG A 95 -7.59 -9.42 13.18
C ARG A 95 -8.08 -7.97 13.23
N GLU A 96 -9.35 -7.79 13.54
CA GLU A 96 -9.99 -6.48 13.56
C GLU A 96 -9.31 -5.48 14.51
N PHE A 97 -8.81 -5.93 15.66
CA PHE A 97 -8.19 -5.05 16.64
C PHE A 97 -6.98 -4.27 16.08
N ALA A 98 -6.19 -4.87 15.19
CA ALA A 98 -5.05 -4.22 14.57
C ALA A 98 -5.47 -3.06 13.66
N LEU A 99 -6.58 -3.22 12.94
CA LEU A 99 -7.15 -2.17 12.09
C LEU A 99 -7.82 -1.06 12.90
N LEU A 100 -8.41 -1.40 14.04
CA LEU A 100 -8.92 -0.40 15.00
C LEU A 100 -7.78 0.38 15.64
N GLY A 101 -6.71 -0.30 16.07
CA GLY A 101 -5.55 0.31 16.70
C GLY A 101 -4.79 1.27 15.78
N SER A 102 -4.71 0.96 14.51
CA SER A 102 -4.06 1.80 13.50
C SER A 102 -4.95 2.91 12.91
N GLY A 103 -6.23 2.99 13.32
CA GLY A 103 -7.17 4.00 12.85
C GLY A 103 -7.76 3.76 11.46
N HIS A 104 -7.51 2.59 10.84
CA HIS A 104 -8.15 2.22 9.58
C HIS A 104 -9.65 1.95 9.77
N PHE A 105 -10.02 1.41 10.92
CA PHE A 105 -11.40 1.24 11.33
C PHE A 105 -11.79 2.30 12.38
N PRO A 106 -13.04 2.73 12.39
CA PRO A 106 -14.19 2.23 11.63
C PRO A 106 -14.37 2.80 10.22
N PHE A 107 -13.62 3.82 9.81
CA PHE A 107 -13.88 4.59 8.58
C PHE A 107 -13.64 3.81 7.28
N GLY A 108 -12.54 3.09 7.18
CA GLY A 108 -12.10 2.39 5.96
C GLY A 108 -12.59 0.96 5.84
N ARG A 109 -13.63 0.53 6.58
CA ARG A 109 -14.05 -0.88 6.60
C ARG A 109 -14.48 -1.40 5.24
N GLU A 110 -15.11 -0.57 4.42
CA GLU A 110 -15.61 -0.94 3.09
C GLU A 110 -14.50 -1.08 2.05
N ASP A 111 -13.34 -0.47 2.32
CA ASP A 111 -12.18 -0.48 1.42
C ASP A 111 -11.22 -1.65 1.70
N ILE A 112 -11.43 -2.39 2.79
CA ILE A 112 -10.55 -3.48 3.22
C ILE A 112 -11.21 -4.83 3.00
N TYR A 113 -10.52 -5.72 2.27
CA TYR A 113 -11.02 -7.07 1.99
C TYR A 113 -11.15 -7.88 3.28
N GLN A 114 -12.38 -8.29 3.58
CA GLN A 114 -12.65 -9.26 4.62
C GLN A 114 -12.53 -10.69 4.05
N ILE A 115 -11.90 -11.59 4.79
CA ILE A 115 -11.74 -12.99 4.40
C ILE A 115 -13.05 -13.74 4.70
N ALA A 116 -13.67 -14.28 3.67
CA ALA A 116 -14.93 -15.03 3.79
C ALA A 116 -14.75 -16.41 4.44
N ASN A 117 -13.56 -17.00 4.34
CA ASN A 117 -13.25 -18.34 4.87
C ASN A 117 -11.98 -18.30 5.73
N PRO A 118 -12.06 -17.86 6.99
CA PRO A 118 -10.91 -17.67 7.87
C PRO A 118 -10.24 -18.98 8.35
N GLY A 119 -10.82 -20.14 8.02
CA GLY A 119 -10.25 -21.43 8.38
C GLY A 119 -10.77 -22.01 9.72
N LYS A 120 -10.00 -22.94 10.26
CA LYS A 120 -10.33 -23.66 11.51
C LYS A 120 -9.18 -23.55 12.50
N LEU A 121 -9.52 -23.59 13.78
CA LEU A 121 -8.57 -23.77 14.87
C LEU A 121 -8.01 -25.22 14.85
N GLU A 122 -6.91 -25.48 15.56
CA GLU A 122 -6.35 -26.82 15.76
C GLU A 122 -7.38 -27.80 16.35
N SER A 123 -8.32 -27.29 17.17
CA SER A 123 -9.44 -28.06 17.70
C SER A 123 -10.49 -28.49 16.66
N GLY A 124 -10.34 -28.08 15.41
CA GLY A 124 -11.31 -28.30 14.32
C GLY A 124 -12.49 -27.35 14.30
N LYS A 125 -12.62 -26.47 15.31
CA LYS A 125 -13.69 -25.45 15.39
C LYS A 125 -13.45 -24.35 14.35
N THR A 126 -14.49 -23.96 13.63
CA THR A 126 -14.44 -22.83 12.71
C THR A 126 -14.14 -21.53 13.45
N ILE A 127 -13.24 -20.72 12.91
CA ILE A 127 -12.92 -19.40 13.42
C ILE A 127 -14.11 -18.48 13.16
N SER A 128 -14.65 -17.87 14.22
CA SER A 128 -15.84 -17.02 14.15
C SER A 128 -15.50 -15.52 14.05
N GLU A 129 -14.29 -15.14 14.43
CA GLU A 129 -13.89 -13.73 14.34
C GLU A 129 -13.54 -13.36 12.89
N PRO A 130 -13.79 -12.11 12.48
CA PRO A 130 -13.43 -11.65 11.13
C PRO A 130 -11.93 -11.45 10.98
N PHE A 131 -11.42 -11.83 9.79
CA PHE A 131 -10.06 -11.58 9.35
C PHE A 131 -10.07 -10.73 8.10
N PHE A 132 -9.01 -9.94 7.92
CA PHE A 132 -8.89 -8.93 6.87
C PHE A 132 -7.53 -9.04 6.19
N LEU A 133 -7.47 -8.67 4.90
CA LEU A 133 -6.18 -8.52 4.21
C LEU A 133 -5.56 -7.16 4.54
N ALA A 134 -4.30 -7.17 4.91
CA ALA A 134 -3.53 -5.94 5.08
C ALA A 134 -3.25 -5.28 3.73
N GLY A 135 -3.72 -4.06 3.53
CA GLY A 135 -3.35 -3.23 2.38
C GLY A 135 -1.99 -2.56 2.56
N THR A 136 -1.53 -2.46 3.79
CA THR A 136 -0.29 -1.80 4.20
C THR A 136 0.27 -2.45 5.47
N ALA A 137 1.51 -2.15 5.86
CA ALA A 137 2.18 -2.78 7.00
C ALA A 137 1.86 -2.12 8.36
N GLU A 138 1.38 -0.88 8.39
CA GLU A 138 1.17 -0.13 9.64
C GLU A 138 0.27 -0.83 10.65
N PRO A 139 -0.88 -1.43 10.27
CA PRO A 139 -1.70 -2.13 11.25
C PRO A 139 -0.98 -3.29 11.93
N SER A 140 -0.13 -4.02 11.18
CA SER A 140 0.67 -5.11 11.73
C SER A 140 1.83 -4.63 12.61
N LEU A 141 2.35 -3.44 12.36
CA LEU A 141 3.47 -2.87 13.11
C LEU A 141 3.02 -2.17 14.40
N LEU A 142 1.75 -1.72 14.46
CA LEU A 142 1.15 -1.03 15.61
C LEU A 142 0.40 -1.98 16.56
N ALA A 143 0.18 -3.23 16.16
CA ALA A 143 -0.49 -4.28 16.96
C ALA A 143 0.46 -4.95 18.01
#